data_47b11e29885bd50cfacd789693e7e050
#
_entry.id   47b11e29885bd50cfacd789693e7e050
#
_cell.length_a   1.000
_cell.length_b   1.000
_cell.length_c   1.000
_cell.angle_alpha   90.00
_cell.angle_beta   90.00
_cell.angle_gamma   90.00
#
_symmetry.space_group_name_H-M   'P 1'
#
loop_
_entity.id
_entity.type
_entity.pdbx_description
1 polymer ?
#
loop_
_entity_poly.entity_id
_entity_poly.type
_entity_poly.pdbx_seq_one_letter_code
_entity_poly.pdbx_strand_id
1 'polypeptide(L)'
;MGTTLLKTMKKKLLILFSGLLGFMLLGFAAIYIWIDIDVRKNIRTARELYPGIAEDALIAFLVDTTNSPRDRSSVAVWTLGQIHSEKAIPILEDLYMNDPEGRTCHRNHDSVLCQYEIYKALRACKSNWWPMHRRLNR
;
A
#
# COMPACT_ATOMS: atom_id res chain seq x y z
N MET A 1 21.29 -38.02 -34.37
CA MET A 1 20.97 -36.59 -34.71
C MET A 1 19.93 -35.94 -33.75
N GLY A 2 19.08 -36.66 -33.04
CA GLY A 2 18.05 -36.09 -32.16
C GLY A 2 18.52 -35.51 -30.82
N THR A 3 19.59 -36.01 -30.25
CA THR A 3 20.05 -35.66 -28.89
C THR A 3 20.69 -34.27 -28.81
N THR A 4 21.35 -33.80 -29.87
CA THR A 4 21.99 -32.46 -29.97
C THR A 4 20.94 -31.35 -30.11
N LEU A 5 19.92 -31.56 -30.92
CA LEU A 5 18.79 -30.61 -31.08
C LEU A 5 18.03 -30.42 -29.75
N LEU A 6 17.74 -31.49 -29.03
CA LEU A 6 17.04 -31.46 -27.73
C LEU A 6 17.85 -30.70 -26.67
N LYS A 7 19.16 -30.87 -26.66
CA LYS A 7 20.09 -30.18 -25.73
C LYS A 7 20.16 -28.68 -25.99
N THR A 8 20.13 -28.26 -27.25
CA THR A 8 20.15 -26.85 -27.69
C THR A 8 18.81 -26.16 -27.35
N MET A 9 17.71 -26.85 -27.57
CA MET A 9 16.35 -26.35 -27.19
C MET A 9 16.23 -26.13 -25.68
N LYS A 10 16.68 -27.08 -24.86
CA LYS A 10 16.68 -26.96 -23.39
C LYS A 10 17.51 -25.76 -22.93
N LYS A 11 18.68 -25.54 -23.53
CA LYS A 11 19.56 -24.41 -23.20
C LYS A 11 18.90 -23.06 -23.54
N LYS A 12 18.27 -22.93 -24.71
CA LYS A 12 17.53 -21.73 -25.13
C LYS A 12 16.34 -21.47 -24.21
N LEU A 13 15.59 -22.50 -23.85
CA LEU A 13 14.45 -22.40 -22.92
C LEU A 13 14.90 -21.94 -21.52
N LEU A 14 16.01 -22.46 -21.03
CA LEU A 14 16.57 -22.07 -19.73
C LEU A 14 17.00 -20.60 -19.72
N ILE A 15 17.64 -20.11 -20.79
CA ILE A 15 18.03 -18.71 -20.94
C ILE A 15 16.79 -17.80 -20.97
N LEU A 16 15.76 -18.16 -21.73
CA LEU A 16 14.50 -17.42 -21.79
C LEU A 16 13.82 -17.35 -20.42
N PHE A 17 13.76 -18.49 -19.72
CA PHE A 17 13.14 -18.57 -18.41
C PHE A 17 13.90 -17.74 -17.36
N SER A 18 15.24 -17.82 -17.36
CA SER A 18 16.06 -17.01 -16.45
C SER A 18 15.95 -15.51 -16.73
N GLY A 19 15.87 -15.12 -18.01
CA GLY A 19 15.64 -13.74 -18.43
C GLY A 19 14.29 -13.21 -17.98
N LEU A 20 13.22 -14.00 -18.16
CA LEU A 20 11.88 -13.65 -17.71
C LEU A 20 11.82 -13.50 -16.18
N LEU A 21 12.43 -14.44 -15.44
CA LEU A 21 12.50 -14.38 -13.99
C LEU A 21 13.24 -13.14 -13.51
N GLY A 22 14.38 -12.83 -14.12
CA GLY A 22 15.15 -11.61 -13.83
C GLY A 22 14.32 -10.34 -14.06
N PHE A 23 13.60 -10.27 -15.18
CA PHE A 23 12.71 -9.15 -15.48
C PHE A 23 11.57 -9.00 -14.46
N MET A 24 10.95 -10.10 -14.04
CA MET A 24 9.92 -10.09 -12.98
C MET A 24 10.48 -9.58 -11.65
N LEU A 25 11.66 -10.05 -11.23
CA LEU A 25 12.30 -9.59 -9.99
C LEU A 25 12.62 -8.09 -10.00
N LEU A 26 13.12 -7.58 -11.13
CA LEU A 26 13.35 -6.14 -11.30
C LEU A 26 12.05 -5.34 -11.24
N GLY A 27 10.97 -5.83 -11.84
CA GLY A 27 9.65 -5.23 -11.77
C GLY A 27 9.12 -5.16 -10.33
N PHE A 28 9.23 -6.24 -9.57
CA PHE A 28 8.87 -6.25 -8.16
C PHE A 28 9.71 -5.28 -7.32
N ALA A 29 11.01 -5.23 -7.56
CA ALA A 29 11.88 -4.30 -6.86
C ALA A 29 11.51 -2.84 -7.15
N ALA A 30 11.21 -2.50 -8.40
CA ALA A 30 10.80 -1.16 -8.80
C ALA A 30 9.48 -0.74 -8.13
N ILE A 31 8.47 -1.62 -8.11
CA ILE A 31 7.18 -1.37 -7.45
C ILE A 31 7.39 -1.18 -5.95
N TYR A 32 8.22 -2.03 -5.32
CA TYR A 32 8.53 -1.91 -3.90
C TYR A 32 9.17 -0.55 -3.55
N ILE A 33 10.17 -0.14 -4.32
CA ILE A 33 10.86 1.15 -4.12
C ILE A 33 9.87 2.31 -4.30
N TRP A 34 9.01 2.25 -5.30
CA TRP A 34 8.00 3.28 -5.53
C TRP A 34 7.05 3.42 -4.34
N ILE A 35 6.50 2.31 -3.85
CA ILE A 35 5.62 2.31 -2.67
C ILE A 35 6.37 2.89 -1.44
N ASP A 36 7.63 2.51 -1.21
CA ASP A 36 8.43 3.02 -0.08
C ASP A 36 8.62 4.55 -0.18
N ILE A 37 8.83 5.08 -1.38
CA ILE A 37 8.94 6.53 -1.62
C ILE A 37 7.62 7.23 -1.30
N ASP A 38 6.49 6.73 -1.78
CA ASP A 38 5.17 7.32 -1.55
C ASP A 38 4.79 7.27 -0.07
N VAL A 39 5.05 6.16 0.62
CA VAL A 39 4.83 6.04 2.07
C VAL A 39 5.62 7.09 2.84
N ARG A 40 6.92 7.25 2.54
CA ARG A 40 7.77 8.28 3.18
C ARG A 40 7.30 9.69 2.89
N LYS A 41 6.88 9.97 1.67
CA LYS A 41 6.32 11.26 1.27
C LYS A 41 5.07 11.58 2.09
N ASN A 42 4.13 10.65 2.17
CA ASN A 42 2.89 10.82 2.92
C ASN A 42 3.13 11.00 4.43
N ILE A 43 4.06 10.23 5.01
CA ILE A 43 4.47 10.41 6.41
C ILE A 43 5.04 11.82 6.63
N ARG A 44 5.87 12.31 5.70
CA ARG A 44 6.42 13.66 5.79
C ARG A 44 5.32 14.70 5.73
N THR A 45 4.40 14.61 4.77
CA THR A 45 3.25 15.51 4.64
C THR A 45 2.41 15.55 5.93
N ALA A 46 2.13 14.38 6.51
CA ALA A 46 1.39 14.32 7.77
C ALA A 46 2.16 14.96 8.94
N ARG A 47 3.48 14.72 9.05
CA ARG A 47 4.33 15.29 10.12
C ARG A 47 4.54 16.79 10.01
N GLU A 48 4.47 17.38 8.83
CA GLU A 48 4.54 18.83 8.63
C GLU A 48 3.34 19.54 9.25
N LEU A 49 2.17 18.90 9.28
CA LEU A 49 0.94 19.44 9.86
C LEU A 49 0.73 18.98 11.31
N TYR A 50 1.09 17.73 11.62
CA TYR A 50 0.87 17.08 12.92
C TYR A 50 2.20 16.51 13.42
N PRO A 51 3.01 17.28 14.17
CA PRO A 51 4.30 16.82 14.66
C PRO A 51 4.17 15.58 15.56
N GLY A 52 5.01 14.58 15.36
CA GLY A 52 5.03 13.34 16.14
C GLY A 52 5.64 12.15 15.42
N ILE A 53 5.41 10.96 15.96
CA ILE A 53 5.77 9.72 15.27
C ILE A 53 4.86 9.54 14.04
N ALA A 54 5.32 8.77 13.06
CA ALA A 54 4.62 8.61 11.77
C ALA A 54 3.15 8.20 11.93
N GLU A 55 2.91 7.23 12.79
CA GLU A 55 1.59 6.65 13.04
C GLU A 55 0.63 7.68 13.64
N ASP A 56 1.07 8.45 14.65
CA ASP A 56 0.25 9.47 15.29
C ASP A 56 -0.06 10.64 14.36
N ALA A 57 0.93 11.07 13.58
CA ALA A 57 0.75 12.12 12.60
C ALA A 57 -0.27 11.74 11.51
N LEU A 58 -0.20 10.50 11.01
CA LEU A 58 -1.15 9.98 10.02
C LEU A 58 -2.56 9.82 10.60
N ILE A 59 -2.68 9.37 11.86
CA ILE A 59 -3.96 9.28 12.54
C ILE A 59 -4.57 10.67 12.73
N ALA A 60 -3.78 11.64 13.19
CA ALA A 60 -4.24 13.02 13.34
C ALA A 60 -4.69 13.60 12.00
N PHE A 61 -3.92 13.36 10.91
CA PHE A 61 -4.30 13.76 9.55
C PHE A 61 -5.62 13.12 9.10
N LEU A 62 -5.85 11.84 9.46
CA LEU A 62 -7.08 11.10 9.11
C LEU A 62 -8.31 11.67 9.80
N VAL A 63 -8.23 12.00 11.09
CA VAL A 63 -9.39 12.44 11.87
C VAL A 63 -9.72 13.92 11.64
N ASP A 64 -8.77 14.73 11.20
CA ASP A 64 -8.99 16.14 10.92
C ASP A 64 -9.84 16.32 9.65
N THR A 65 -11.08 16.76 9.85
CA THR A 65 -12.06 16.99 8.78
C THR A 65 -11.77 18.24 7.94
N THR A 66 -10.79 19.06 8.29
CA THR A 66 -10.33 20.19 7.45
C THR A 66 -9.53 19.67 6.25
N ASN A 67 -8.91 18.49 6.37
CA ASN A 67 -8.30 17.80 5.24
C ASN A 67 -9.40 17.23 4.32
N SER A 68 -9.20 17.35 3.00
CA SER A 68 -10.17 16.80 2.04
C SER A 68 -10.35 15.28 2.21
N PRO A 69 -11.53 14.71 1.94
CA PRO A 69 -11.73 13.26 2.00
C PRO A 69 -10.75 12.49 1.11
N ARG A 70 -10.40 13.05 -0.04
CA ARG A 70 -9.41 12.48 -0.96
C ARG A 70 -8.02 12.42 -0.33
N ASP A 71 -7.55 13.50 0.29
CA ASP A 71 -6.25 13.55 0.95
C ASP A 71 -6.22 12.61 2.17
N ARG A 72 -7.28 12.59 2.97
CA ARG A 72 -7.43 11.67 4.10
C ARG A 72 -7.34 10.22 3.63
N SER A 73 -7.95 9.86 2.49
CA SER A 73 -7.86 8.51 1.92
C SER A 73 -6.46 8.21 1.38
N SER A 74 -5.89 9.10 0.57
CA SER A 74 -4.64 8.84 -0.16
C SER A 74 -3.39 9.00 0.72
N VAL A 75 -3.36 9.99 1.62
CA VAL A 75 -2.22 10.24 2.50
C VAL A 75 -2.31 9.36 3.75
N ALA A 76 -3.44 9.40 4.48
CA ALA A 76 -3.52 8.74 5.77
C ALA A 76 -3.99 7.28 5.67
N VAL A 77 -5.20 7.01 5.17
CA VAL A 77 -5.78 5.65 5.17
C VAL A 77 -4.86 4.66 4.43
N TRP A 78 -4.45 5.01 3.22
CA TRP A 78 -3.57 4.17 2.42
C TRP A 78 -2.22 3.91 3.12
N THR A 79 -1.60 4.95 3.66
CA THR A 79 -0.28 4.83 4.31
C THR A 79 -0.35 4.05 5.60
N LEU A 80 -1.39 4.24 6.43
CA LEU A 80 -1.62 3.45 7.65
C LEU A 80 -1.75 1.95 7.32
N GLY A 81 -2.41 1.62 6.22
CA GLY A 81 -2.46 0.24 5.70
C GLY A 81 -1.08 -0.28 5.27
N GLN A 82 -0.27 0.53 4.59
CA GLN A 82 1.07 0.13 4.14
C GLN A 82 2.05 -0.11 5.30
N ILE A 83 1.98 0.70 6.34
CA ILE A 83 2.83 0.54 7.54
C ILE A 83 2.27 -0.47 8.55
N HIS A 84 1.11 -1.08 8.27
CA HIS A 84 0.42 -2.03 9.14
C HIS A 84 0.20 -1.47 10.57
N SER A 85 -0.39 -0.27 10.66
CA SER A 85 -0.64 0.41 11.92
C SER A 85 -1.68 -0.30 12.76
N GLU A 86 -1.25 -0.97 13.81
CA GLU A 86 -2.19 -1.58 14.78
C GLU A 86 -2.97 -0.51 15.56
N LYS A 87 -2.33 0.64 15.81
CA LYS A 87 -2.93 1.78 16.53
C LYS A 87 -4.07 2.42 15.75
N ALA A 88 -4.03 2.34 14.42
CA ALA A 88 -5.09 2.89 13.56
C ALA A 88 -6.33 1.99 13.48
N ILE A 89 -6.27 0.72 13.87
CA ILE A 89 -7.37 -0.23 13.72
C ILE A 89 -8.68 0.29 14.32
N PRO A 90 -8.75 0.72 15.61
CA PRO A 90 -10.00 1.16 16.19
C PRO A 90 -10.61 2.38 15.48
N ILE A 91 -9.76 3.30 15.01
CA ILE A 91 -10.20 4.51 14.30
C ILE A 91 -10.73 4.16 12.90
N LEU A 92 -10.04 3.26 12.20
CA LEU A 92 -10.49 2.78 10.89
C LEU A 92 -11.78 1.96 11.00
N GLU A 93 -11.97 1.20 12.09
CA GLU A 93 -13.22 0.48 12.37
C GLU A 93 -14.40 1.44 12.61
N ASP A 94 -14.18 2.50 13.38
CA ASP A 94 -15.18 3.54 13.65
C ASP A 94 -15.60 4.28 12.36
N LEU A 95 -14.66 4.52 11.47
CA LEU A 95 -14.91 5.17 10.18
C LEU A 95 -15.49 4.24 9.11
N TYR A 96 -15.47 2.92 9.34
CA TYR A 96 -15.90 1.94 8.35
C TYR A 96 -17.41 1.68 8.40
N MET A 97 -18.11 1.95 7.30
CA MET A 97 -19.58 1.80 7.16
C MET A 97 -20.00 0.48 6.50
N ASN A 98 -19.17 -0.57 6.58
CA ASN A 98 -19.44 -1.89 5.99
C ASN A 98 -19.72 -1.89 4.48
N ASP A 99 -18.99 -1.07 3.74
CA ASP A 99 -19.06 -0.99 2.27
C ASP A 99 -17.72 -1.45 1.63
N PRO A 100 -17.46 -2.77 1.55
CA PRO A 100 -16.20 -3.31 1.03
C PRO A 100 -16.07 -3.12 -0.48
N GLU A 101 -17.14 -2.79 -1.19
CA GLU A 101 -17.14 -2.54 -2.62
C GLU A 101 -16.93 -1.05 -2.95
N GLY A 102 -17.00 -0.17 -1.95
CA GLY A 102 -16.83 1.27 -2.12
C GLY A 102 -17.93 1.94 -2.95
N ARG A 103 -19.16 1.44 -2.87
CA ARG A 103 -20.31 2.00 -3.60
C ARG A 103 -20.55 3.44 -3.22
N THR A 104 -20.33 3.80 -1.95
CA THR A 104 -20.49 5.16 -1.41
C THR A 104 -19.50 6.16 -1.99
N CYS A 105 -18.30 5.72 -2.40
CA CYS A 105 -17.27 6.60 -2.96
C CYS A 105 -17.17 6.51 -4.50
N HIS A 106 -18.06 5.77 -5.17
CA HIS A 106 -18.01 5.61 -6.61
C HIS A 106 -18.16 6.96 -7.32
N ARG A 107 -17.07 7.42 -7.97
CA ARG A 107 -16.96 8.74 -8.63
C ARG A 107 -17.05 9.97 -7.72
N ASN A 108 -16.99 9.81 -6.39
CA ASN A 108 -17.16 10.91 -5.45
C ASN A 108 -16.05 10.96 -4.38
N HIS A 109 -14.81 10.65 -4.76
CA HIS A 109 -13.66 10.59 -3.84
C HIS A 109 -13.31 11.95 -3.20
N ASP A 110 -13.74 13.05 -3.80
CA ASP A 110 -13.45 14.39 -3.28
C ASP A 110 -14.43 14.81 -2.17
N SER A 111 -15.62 14.19 -2.11
CA SER A 111 -16.67 14.57 -1.15
C SER A 111 -16.84 13.59 0.00
N VAL A 112 -16.44 12.34 -0.18
CA VAL A 112 -16.62 11.30 0.84
C VAL A 112 -15.35 10.47 1.05
N LEU A 113 -15.11 10.07 2.30
CA LEU A 113 -14.01 9.16 2.64
C LEU A 113 -14.30 7.77 2.05
N CYS A 114 -13.40 7.30 1.19
CA CYS A 114 -13.65 6.08 0.43
C CYS A 114 -13.64 4.83 1.31
N GLN A 115 -14.80 4.16 1.40
CA GLN A 115 -14.99 2.97 2.22
C GLN A 115 -14.17 1.77 1.76
N TYR A 116 -13.93 1.65 0.44
CA TYR A 116 -13.06 0.62 -0.11
C TYR A 116 -11.60 0.79 0.35
N GLU A 117 -11.10 2.03 0.43
CA GLU A 117 -9.75 2.30 0.93
C GLU A 117 -9.64 1.98 2.43
N ILE A 118 -10.66 2.34 3.22
CA ILE A 118 -10.72 1.97 4.66
C ILE A 118 -10.74 0.44 4.81
N TYR A 119 -11.55 -0.26 4.04
CA TYR A 119 -11.61 -1.73 4.07
C TYR A 119 -10.25 -2.37 3.78
N LYS A 120 -9.55 -1.91 2.73
CA LYS A 120 -8.21 -2.41 2.40
C LYS A 120 -7.20 -2.12 3.50
N ALA A 121 -7.22 -0.91 4.06
CA ALA A 121 -6.33 -0.52 5.15
C ALA A 121 -6.57 -1.38 6.40
N LEU A 122 -7.83 -1.58 6.79
CA LEU A 122 -8.19 -2.46 7.91
C LEU A 122 -7.67 -3.89 7.71
N ARG A 123 -7.85 -4.46 6.52
CA ARG A 123 -7.33 -5.79 6.21
C ARG A 123 -5.81 -5.84 6.31
N ALA A 124 -5.13 -4.83 5.82
CA ALA A 124 -3.68 -4.75 5.90
C ALA A 124 -3.20 -4.61 7.35
N CYS A 125 -3.80 -3.72 8.14
CA CYS A 125 -3.45 -3.51 9.54
C CYS A 125 -3.67 -4.77 10.41
N LYS A 126 -4.74 -5.53 10.14
CA LYS A 126 -5.06 -6.79 10.86
C LYS A 126 -4.26 -7.99 10.39
N SER A 127 -3.62 -7.91 9.22
CA SER A 127 -2.88 -9.04 8.66
C SER A 127 -1.40 -8.97 9.05
N ASN A 128 -0.83 -10.13 9.40
CA ASN A 128 0.62 -10.26 9.60
C ASN A 128 1.37 -10.59 8.29
N TRP A 129 0.66 -10.59 7.18
CA TRP A 129 1.21 -10.93 5.89
C TRP A 129 1.95 -9.74 5.29
N TRP A 130 3.24 -9.87 5.04
CA TRP A 130 4.10 -8.92 4.34
C TRP A 130 4.35 -7.57 5.04
N PRO A 131 5.02 -7.52 6.21
CA PRO A 131 5.22 -6.30 7.02
C PRO A 131 6.35 -5.40 6.50
N MET A 132 6.47 -5.19 5.18
CA MET A 132 7.65 -4.53 4.57
C MET A 132 7.86 -3.08 5.02
N HIS A 133 6.77 -2.34 5.28
CA HIS A 133 6.85 -0.94 5.67
C HIS A 133 6.63 -0.70 7.18
N ARG A 134 6.42 -1.74 7.98
CA ARG A 134 6.22 -1.65 9.45
C ARG A 134 7.35 -0.91 10.16
N ARG A 135 8.57 -0.98 9.63
CA ARG A 135 9.73 -0.23 10.16
C ARG A 135 9.56 1.29 10.14
N LEU A 136 8.63 1.83 9.36
CA LEU A 136 8.38 3.25 9.19
C LEU A 136 7.38 3.82 10.22
N ASN A 137 6.85 2.99 11.12
CA ASN A 137 5.92 3.41 12.18
C ASN A 137 6.59 4.30 13.25
N ARG A 138 7.92 4.31 13.32
CA ARG A 138 8.69 5.01 14.35
C ARG A 138 9.02 6.45 13.98
#